data_7254f425295c2f3bd413e9e55a87f268
#
_entry.id   7254f425295c2f3bd413e9e55a87f268
#
_cell.length_a   1.000
_cell.length_b   1.000
_cell.length_c   1.000
_cell.angle_alpha   90.00
_cell.angle_beta   90.00
_cell.angle_gamma   90.00
#
_symmetry.space_group_name_H-M   'P 1'
#
loop_
_entity.id
_entity.type
_entity.pdbx_description
1 polymer ?
#
loop_
_entity_poly.entity_id
_entity_poly.type
_entity_poly.pdbx_seq_one_letter_code
_entity_poly.pdbx_strand_id
1 'polypeptide(L)'
;MNQEEWIAELKGIQPALFEGLRRMVAIPSIRGEAEDGAPFGKGPRQALDEVLAIASELGFQTKNIDNKIGYAQYGEDRPDGAYYGIFGHVDVMPLGEGWISPALDLTVRDGRLYGRGTLDNKGPILSNLYALYVLKEKGVTFDRPVRIVFGTNEETGFGCVKHYLTKEIPPTFGWTPDCKWPVVYGERGRLRVRLSVSSDKVSGLYTFANEKLLHTNHRGEELGIAYEDSDFGMMQLRGETFGVEDGRHYVEWTMCYPAS
;
A
#
# COMPACT_ATOMS: atom_id res chain seq x y z
N MET A 1 15.66 -28.27 -0.20
CA MET A 1 16.49 -27.25 -0.91
C MET A 1 17.20 -26.41 0.11
N ASN A 2 18.48 -26.09 -0.10
CA ASN A 2 19.23 -25.14 0.71
C ASN A 2 18.97 -23.68 0.23
N GLN A 3 19.54 -22.70 0.93
CA GLN A 3 19.31 -21.28 0.63
C GLN A 3 19.78 -20.87 -0.78
N GLU A 4 20.92 -21.41 -1.23
CA GLU A 4 21.49 -21.07 -2.55
C GLU A 4 20.61 -21.61 -3.68
N GLU A 5 20.07 -22.81 -3.51
CA GLU A 5 19.12 -23.42 -4.46
C GLU A 5 17.84 -22.58 -4.56
N TRP A 6 17.27 -22.11 -3.44
CA TRP A 6 16.12 -21.20 -3.46
C TRP A 6 16.41 -19.88 -4.15
N ILE A 7 17.58 -19.27 -3.90
CA ILE A 7 17.99 -18.04 -4.57
C ILE A 7 18.12 -18.25 -6.09
N ALA A 8 18.65 -19.40 -6.53
CA ALA A 8 18.77 -19.72 -7.95
C ALA A 8 17.39 -19.83 -8.63
N GLU A 9 16.43 -20.51 -8.00
CA GLU A 9 15.06 -20.62 -8.51
C GLU A 9 14.38 -19.23 -8.62
N LEU A 10 14.51 -18.41 -7.58
CA LEU A 10 13.95 -17.05 -7.58
C LEU A 10 14.58 -16.16 -8.65
N LYS A 11 15.89 -16.31 -8.91
CA LYS A 11 16.54 -15.62 -10.03
C LYS A 11 16.03 -16.12 -11.38
N GLY A 12 15.74 -17.40 -11.51
CA GLY A 12 15.18 -17.99 -12.73
C GLY A 12 13.81 -17.43 -13.10
N ILE A 13 12.96 -17.12 -12.12
CA ILE A 13 11.61 -16.57 -12.34
C ILE A 13 11.59 -15.05 -12.52
N GLN A 14 12.70 -14.35 -12.25
CA GLN A 14 12.77 -12.89 -12.29
C GLN A 14 12.28 -12.27 -13.61
N PRO A 15 12.58 -12.80 -14.81
CA PRO A 15 12.04 -12.25 -16.05
C PRO A 15 10.51 -12.28 -16.12
N ALA A 16 9.88 -13.35 -15.64
CA ALA A 16 8.42 -13.47 -15.59
C ALA A 16 7.81 -12.51 -14.56
N LEU A 17 8.43 -12.35 -13.40
CA LEU A 17 8.04 -11.34 -12.41
C LEU A 17 8.11 -9.91 -13.00
N PHE A 18 9.19 -9.59 -13.73
CA PHE A 18 9.33 -8.26 -14.34
C PHE A 18 8.30 -8.02 -15.44
N GLU A 19 7.96 -9.04 -16.21
CA GLU A 19 6.87 -8.92 -17.18
C GLU A 19 5.51 -8.72 -16.52
N GLY A 20 5.19 -9.49 -15.48
CA GLY A 20 3.98 -9.28 -14.68
C GLY A 20 3.93 -7.87 -14.07
N LEU A 21 5.05 -7.40 -13.54
CA LEU A 21 5.14 -6.05 -12.98
C LEU A 21 4.99 -4.96 -14.06
N ARG A 22 5.53 -5.16 -15.26
CA ARG A 22 5.35 -4.23 -16.40
C ARG A 22 3.86 -4.10 -16.75
N ARG A 23 3.16 -5.22 -16.87
CA ARG A 23 1.70 -5.25 -17.12
C ARG A 23 0.95 -4.45 -16.05
N MET A 24 1.29 -4.65 -14.78
CA MET A 24 0.66 -3.94 -13.66
C MET A 24 0.99 -2.45 -13.63
N VAL A 25 2.25 -2.05 -13.84
CA VAL A 25 2.67 -0.65 -13.81
C VAL A 25 2.01 0.16 -14.94
N ALA A 26 1.79 -0.46 -16.10
CA ALA A 26 1.12 0.19 -17.23
C ALA A 26 -0.34 0.63 -16.94
N ILE A 27 -0.96 0.09 -15.88
CA ILE A 27 -2.33 0.43 -15.50
C ILE A 27 -2.32 1.61 -14.50
N PRO A 28 -2.91 2.77 -14.84
CA PRO A 28 -3.03 3.91 -13.94
C PRO A 28 -4.13 3.67 -12.90
N SER A 29 -3.86 2.83 -11.93
CA SER A 29 -4.80 2.38 -10.91
C SER A 29 -5.02 3.40 -9.78
N ILE A 30 -5.08 4.67 -10.13
CA ILE A 30 -5.42 5.77 -9.22
C ILE A 30 -6.93 5.70 -8.94
N ARG A 31 -7.33 5.92 -7.68
CA ARG A 31 -8.74 6.01 -7.34
C ARG A 31 -9.46 7.04 -8.21
N GLY A 32 -10.61 6.64 -8.75
CA GLY A 32 -11.52 7.48 -9.52
C GLY A 32 -12.92 7.49 -8.93
N GLU A 33 -13.83 8.15 -9.64
CA GLU A 33 -15.26 8.12 -9.31
C GLU A 33 -15.80 6.69 -9.42
N ALA A 34 -16.75 6.37 -8.55
CA ALA A 34 -17.41 5.07 -8.58
C ALA A 34 -18.30 4.96 -9.83
N GLU A 35 -18.16 3.86 -10.55
CA GLU A 35 -18.95 3.53 -11.73
C GLU A 35 -19.52 2.11 -11.58
N ASP A 36 -20.47 1.75 -12.47
CA ASP A 36 -20.99 0.38 -12.50
C ASP A 36 -19.86 -0.63 -12.76
N GLY A 37 -19.76 -1.61 -11.88
CA GLY A 37 -18.69 -2.61 -11.89
C GLY A 37 -17.30 -2.11 -11.49
N ALA A 38 -17.13 -0.82 -11.15
CA ALA A 38 -15.85 -0.23 -10.75
C ALA A 38 -16.01 0.70 -9.52
N PRO A 39 -16.22 0.14 -8.33
CA PRO A 39 -16.58 0.91 -7.12
C PRO A 39 -15.52 1.90 -6.65
N PHE A 40 -14.27 1.74 -7.05
CA PHE A 40 -13.18 2.68 -6.77
C PHE A 40 -12.57 3.31 -8.03
N GLY A 41 -13.33 3.24 -9.16
CA GLY A 41 -12.92 3.74 -10.46
C GLY A 41 -12.33 2.66 -11.38
N LYS A 42 -12.26 2.98 -12.67
CA LYS A 42 -11.81 2.04 -13.72
C LYS A 42 -10.38 1.54 -13.52
N GLY A 43 -9.46 2.43 -13.12
CA GLY A 43 -8.05 2.08 -12.96
C GLY A 43 -7.82 0.97 -11.93
N PRO A 44 -8.27 1.11 -10.67
CA PRO A 44 -8.20 0.05 -9.68
C PRO A 44 -8.91 -1.24 -10.09
N ARG A 45 -10.05 -1.13 -10.80
CA ARG A 45 -10.77 -2.29 -11.33
C ARG A 45 -9.94 -3.04 -12.38
N GLN A 46 -9.34 -2.35 -13.34
CA GLN A 46 -8.46 -2.94 -14.34
C GLN A 46 -7.23 -3.61 -13.72
N ALA A 47 -6.65 -2.98 -12.70
CA ALA A 47 -5.51 -3.55 -11.98
C ALA A 47 -5.88 -4.84 -11.23
N LEU A 48 -7.08 -4.92 -10.67
CA LEU A 48 -7.59 -6.15 -10.06
C LEU A 48 -7.76 -7.26 -11.09
N ASP A 49 -8.38 -6.96 -12.23
CA ASP A 49 -8.56 -7.95 -13.30
C ASP A 49 -7.22 -8.47 -13.81
N GLU A 50 -6.26 -7.59 -14.00
CA GLU A 50 -4.94 -7.93 -14.48
C GLU A 50 -4.16 -8.81 -13.50
N VAL A 51 -4.14 -8.45 -12.20
CA VAL A 51 -3.42 -9.26 -11.22
C VAL A 51 -4.06 -10.64 -11.02
N LEU A 52 -5.39 -10.73 -11.09
CA LEU A 52 -6.08 -12.02 -11.05
C LEU A 52 -5.83 -12.85 -12.31
N ALA A 53 -5.70 -12.22 -13.48
CA ALA A 53 -5.29 -12.89 -14.71
C ALA A 53 -3.86 -13.44 -14.59
N ILE A 54 -2.90 -12.64 -14.14
CA ILE A 54 -1.53 -13.09 -13.86
C ILE A 54 -1.53 -14.29 -12.90
N ALA A 55 -2.27 -14.21 -11.81
CA ALA A 55 -2.36 -15.30 -10.84
C ALA A 55 -2.97 -16.58 -11.44
N SER A 56 -3.99 -16.44 -12.29
CA SER A 56 -4.60 -17.55 -13.01
C SER A 56 -3.63 -18.18 -14.02
N GLU A 57 -2.86 -17.38 -14.76
CA GLU A 57 -1.80 -17.85 -15.66
C GLU A 57 -0.73 -18.66 -14.93
N LEU A 58 -0.43 -18.31 -13.66
CA LEU A 58 0.46 -19.05 -12.76
C LEU A 58 -0.20 -20.30 -12.13
N GLY A 59 -1.46 -20.59 -12.47
CA GLY A 59 -2.19 -21.77 -12.02
C GLY A 59 -2.69 -21.68 -10.58
N PHE A 60 -2.94 -20.51 -10.06
CA PHE A 60 -3.64 -20.31 -8.78
C PHE A 60 -5.15 -20.29 -8.97
N GLN A 61 -5.88 -20.72 -7.94
CA GLN A 61 -7.31 -20.43 -7.84
C GLN A 61 -7.49 -18.94 -7.55
N THR A 62 -8.38 -18.27 -8.29
CA THR A 62 -8.61 -16.84 -8.12
C THR A 62 -10.06 -16.54 -7.76
N LYS A 63 -10.26 -15.51 -6.95
CA LYS A 63 -11.59 -14.99 -6.60
C LYS A 63 -11.61 -13.48 -6.66
N ASN A 64 -12.59 -12.95 -7.39
CA ASN A 64 -12.94 -11.53 -7.36
C ASN A 64 -14.13 -11.34 -6.41
N ILE A 65 -14.02 -10.42 -5.47
CA ILE A 65 -15.06 -10.10 -4.50
C ILE A 65 -15.62 -8.71 -4.81
N ASP A 66 -16.73 -8.69 -5.50
CA ASP A 66 -17.55 -7.51 -5.83
C ASP A 66 -16.73 -6.37 -6.50
N ASN A 67 -15.67 -6.70 -7.24
CA ASN A 67 -14.76 -5.76 -7.91
C ASN A 67 -14.07 -4.76 -6.97
N LYS A 68 -14.03 -5.06 -5.69
CA LYS A 68 -13.40 -4.23 -4.64
C LYS A 68 -12.11 -4.82 -4.15
N ILE A 69 -11.98 -6.14 -4.21
CA ILE A 69 -10.81 -6.89 -3.71
C ILE A 69 -10.84 -8.27 -4.33
N GLY A 70 -9.71 -8.92 -4.41
CA GLY A 70 -9.64 -10.30 -4.88
C GLY A 70 -8.48 -11.03 -4.25
N TYR A 71 -8.37 -12.33 -4.52
CA TYR A 71 -7.23 -13.11 -4.07
C TYR A 71 -6.85 -14.22 -5.04
N ALA A 72 -5.59 -14.62 -4.94
CA ALA A 72 -5.08 -15.87 -5.48
C ALA A 72 -4.85 -16.85 -4.32
N GLN A 73 -5.26 -18.10 -4.47
CA GLN A 73 -5.13 -19.13 -3.43
C GLN A 73 -4.33 -20.34 -3.93
N TYR A 74 -3.44 -20.80 -3.07
CA TYR A 74 -2.77 -22.09 -3.19
C TYR A 74 -3.13 -23.00 -2.02
N GLY A 75 -3.55 -24.22 -2.31
CA GLY A 75 -4.05 -25.18 -1.34
C GLY A 75 -5.58 -25.23 -1.27
N GLU A 76 -6.09 -26.35 -0.76
CA GLU A 76 -7.52 -26.63 -0.66
C GLU A 76 -8.17 -25.90 0.51
N ASP A 77 -9.42 -25.48 0.32
CA ASP A 77 -10.22 -24.88 1.39
C ASP A 77 -10.35 -25.83 2.58
N ARG A 78 -10.28 -25.27 3.78
CA ARG A 78 -10.51 -26.00 5.01
C ARG A 78 -11.97 -25.87 5.47
N PRO A 79 -12.51 -26.87 6.16
CA PRO A 79 -13.88 -26.80 6.71
C PRO A 79 -14.07 -25.64 7.70
N ASP A 80 -13.01 -25.26 8.42
CA ASP A 80 -13.01 -24.13 9.36
C ASP A 80 -12.77 -22.77 8.67
N GLY A 81 -12.52 -22.76 7.35
CA GLY A 81 -12.20 -21.58 6.56
C GLY A 81 -10.82 -20.98 6.84
N ALA A 82 -9.99 -21.60 7.69
CA ALA A 82 -8.70 -21.07 8.11
C ALA A 82 -7.68 -21.04 6.96
N TYR A 83 -6.95 -19.92 6.85
CA TYR A 83 -5.92 -19.71 5.81
C TYR A 83 -4.79 -18.79 6.32
N TYR A 84 -3.67 -18.80 5.61
CA TYR A 84 -2.61 -17.82 5.74
C TYR A 84 -2.83 -16.69 4.72
N GLY A 85 -2.72 -15.44 5.15
CA GLY A 85 -3.02 -14.27 4.29
C GLY A 85 -1.83 -13.36 4.09
N ILE A 86 -1.58 -12.99 2.84
CA ILE A 86 -0.63 -11.94 2.47
C ILE A 86 -1.45 -10.84 1.82
N PHE A 87 -1.55 -9.69 2.49
CA PHE A 87 -2.40 -8.60 2.08
C PHE A 87 -1.57 -7.46 1.48
N GLY A 88 -1.84 -7.12 0.25
CA GLY A 88 -1.28 -5.95 -0.41
C GLY A 88 -2.33 -5.27 -1.27
N HIS A 89 -1.91 -4.29 -2.06
CA HIS A 89 -2.83 -3.53 -2.89
C HIS A 89 -2.28 -3.27 -4.30
N VAL A 90 -3.17 -2.96 -5.21
CA VAL A 90 -2.88 -2.68 -6.61
C VAL A 90 -3.31 -1.29 -7.04
N ASP A 91 -4.04 -0.55 -6.19
CA ASP A 91 -4.24 0.89 -6.36
C ASP A 91 -2.95 1.65 -6.07
N VAL A 92 -2.86 2.86 -6.58
CA VAL A 92 -1.68 3.72 -6.44
C VAL A 92 -2.09 5.17 -6.23
N MET A 93 -1.22 5.94 -5.56
CA MET A 93 -1.33 7.39 -5.46
C MET A 93 -1.20 8.08 -6.84
N PRO A 94 -1.68 9.32 -7.01
CA PRO A 94 -1.48 10.11 -8.22
C PRO A 94 0.00 10.12 -8.66
N LEU A 95 0.21 10.18 -9.97
CA LEU A 95 1.56 10.04 -10.55
C LEU A 95 2.54 11.09 -10.03
N GLY A 96 2.07 12.32 -9.79
CA GLY A 96 2.93 13.43 -9.41
C GLY A 96 3.81 13.92 -10.58
N GLU A 97 4.78 14.74 -10.24
CA GLU A 97 5.71 15.37 -11.18
C GLU A 97 7.16 14.92 -10.92
N GLY A 98 8.09 15.34 -11.79
CA GLY A 98 9.52 15.08 -11.60
C GLY A 98 10.02 13.70 -12.02
N TRP A 99 9.23 12.93 -12.76
CA TRP A 99 9.66 11.64 -13.28
C TRP A 99 10.74 11.80 -14.37
N ILE A 100 11.86 11.08 -14.19
CA ILE A 100 12.96 11.02 -15.20
C ILE A 100 12.63 10.01 -16.31
N SER A 101 11.79 9.01 -16.00
CA SER A 101 11.26 8.03 -16.95
C SER A 101 9.74 8.00 -16.83
N PRO A 102 8.97 7.52 -17.83
CA PRO A 102 7.51 7.49 -17.73
C PRO A 102 7.04 6.72 -16.50
N ALA A 103 6.15 7.34 -15.73
CA ALA A 103 5.65 6.76 -14.46
C ALA A 103 4.90 5.44 -14.66
N LEU A 104 4.28 5.25 -15.82
CA LEU A 104 3.50 4.05 -16.18
C LEU A 104 4.26 3.09 -17.11
N ASP A 105 5.58 3.23 -17.19
CA ASP A 105 6.44 2.30 -17.92
C ASP A 105 7.53 1.77 -16.98
N LEU A 106 7.61 0.45 -16.86
CA LEU A 106 8.61 -0.17 -15.99
C LEU A 106 10.01 0.01 -16.57
N THR A 107 10.75 0.94 -16.02
CA THR A 107 12.12 1.23 -16.43
C THR A 107 13.14 0.52 -15.55
N VAL A 108 14.05 -0.22 -16.15
CA VAL A 108 15.22 -0.83 -15.46
C VAL A 108 16.42 0.06 -15.67
N ARG A 109 17.02 0.59 -14.61
CA ARG A 109 18.22 1.42 -14.67
C ARG A 109 19.07 1.19 -13.42
N ASP A 110 20.37 1.00 -13.61
CA ASP A 110 21.36 0.81 -12.53
C ASP A 110 20.94 -0.26 -11.51
N GLY A 111 20.40 -1.39 -12.00
CA GLY A 111 19.94 -2.51 -11.16
C GLY A 111 18.68 -2.21 -10.34
N ARG A 112 17.96 -1.13 -10.64
CA ARG A 112 16.72 -0.73 -9.97
C ARG A 112 15.56 -0.66 -10.95
N LEU A 113 14.34 -0.88 -10.41
CA LEU A 113 13.09 -0.76 -11.14
C LEU A 113 12.43 0.58 -10.79
N TYR A 114 12.02 1.32 -11.83
CA TYR A 114 11.33 2.60 -11.70
C TYR A 114 9.96 2.53 -12.38
N GLY A 115 8.95 3.07 -11.72
CA GLY A 115 7.58 3.16 -12.17
C GLY A 115 6.63 3.33 -10.99
N ARG A 116 5.45 3.90 -11.20
CA ARG A 116 4.45 4.06 -10.14
C ARG A 116 3.94 2.69 -9.68
N GLY A 117 4.03 2.41 -8.37
CA GLY A 117 3.63 1.13 -7.78
C GLY A 117 4.74 0.07 -7.74
N THR A 118 5.96 0.32 -8.26
CA THR A 118 7.06 -0.66 -8.17
C THR A 118 7.49 -0.95 -6.73
N LEU A 119 7.36 0.02 -5.83
CA LEU A 119 7.67 -0.10 -4.42
C LEU A 119 6.39 -0.23 -3.58
N ASP A 120 5.34 0.48 -3.93
CA ASP A 120 4.10 0.66 -3.20
C ASP A 120 2.91 0.53 -4.15
N ASN A 121 2.23 -0.63 -4.22
CA ASN A 121 2.58 -1.91 -3.60
C ASN A 121 2.61 -3.05 -4.63
N LYS A 122 2.42 -2.73 -5.96
CA LYS A 122 2.37 -3.72 -7.07
C LYS A 122 3.61 -4.63 -7.11
N GLY A 123 4.81 -4.07 -6.91
CA GLY A 123 6.05 -4.85 -6.90
C GLY A 123 6.11 -5.83 -5.73
N PRO A 124 5.98 -5.39 -4.47
CA PRO A 124 6.01 -6.27 -3.31
C PRO A 124 4.95 -7.36 -3.35
N ILE A 125 3.68 -7.05 -3.71
CA ILE A 125 2.63 -8.07 -3.72
C ILE A 125 2.85 -9.10 -4.83
N LEU A 126 3.32 -8.68 -6.02
CA LEU A 126 3.72 -9.61 -7.08
C LEU A 126 4.93 -10.46 -6.67
N SER A 127 5.89 -9.89 -5.95
CA SER A 127 7.04 -10.66 -5.46
C SER A 127 6.60 -11.80 -4.55
N ASN A 128 5.58 -11.57 -3.69
CA ASN A 128 4.99 -12.63 -2.87
C ASN A 128 4.22 -13.65 -3.72
N LEU A 129 3.50 -13.22 -4.76
CA LEU A 129 2.79 -14.12 -5.67
C LEU A 129 3.76 -15.05 -6.41
N TYR A 130 4.85 -14.51 -6.97
CA TYR A 130 5.85 -15.30 -7.67
C TYR A 130 6.68 -16.18 -6.73
N ALA A 131 6.93 -15.75 -5.49
CA ALA A 131 7.55 -16.59 -4.47
C ALA A 131 6.65 -17.80 -4.13
N LEU A 132 5.34 -17.57 -3.95
CA LEU A 132 4.39 -18.65 -3.73
C LEU A 132 4.29 -19.59 -4.95
N TYR A 133 4.39 -19.05 -6.16
CA TYR A 133 4.45 -19.83 -7.40
C TYR A 133 5.67 -20.79 -7.40
N VAL A 134 6.86 -20.30 -7.04
CA VAL A 134 8.05 -21.16 -6.95
C VAL A 134 7.86 -22.26 -5.91
N LEU A 135 7.27 -21.96 -4.76
CA LEU A 135 6.96 -22.98 -3.75
C LEU A 135 5.97 -24.02 -4.27
N LYS A 136 4.94 -23.60 -5.00
CA LYS A 136 3.96 -24.45 -5.66
C LYS A 136 4.62 -25.39 -6.67
N GLU A 137 5.47 -24.85 -7.57
CA GLU A 137 6.19 -25.63 -8.59
C GLU A 137 7.17 -26.67 -8.00
N LYS A 138 7.67 -26.40 -6.80
CA LYS A 138 8.50 -27.36 -6.04
C LYS A 138 7.67 -28.34 -5.19
N GLY A 139 6.36 -28.31 -5.28
CA GLY A 139 5.47 -29.21 -4.55
C GLY A 139 5.45 -28.99 -3.04
N VAL A 140 5.82 -27.79 -2.58
CA VAL A 140 5.71 -27.42 -1.15
C VAL A 140 4.24 -27.34 -0.78
N THR A 141 3.84 -28.05 0.25
CA THR A 141 2.48 -28.04 0.78
C THR A 141 2.43 -27.35 2.13
N PHE A 142 1.29 -26.76 2.43
CA PHE A 142 1.02 -26.08 3.70
C PHE A 142 -0.14 -26.79 4.42
N ASP A 143 -0.18 -26.70 5.73
CA ASP A 143 -1.28 -27.21 6.54
C ASP A 143 -2.59 -26.41 6.37
N ARG A 144 -2.51 -25.23 5.74
CA ARG A 144 -3.61 -24.34 5.39
C ARG A 144 -3.36 -23.70 4.04
N PRO A 145 -4.42 -23.35 3.28
CA PRO A 145 -4.21 -22.59 2.04
C PRO A 145 -3.55 -21.25 2.32
N VAL A 146 -2.79 -20.79 1.35
CA VAL A 146 -2.17 -19.46 1.36
C VAL A 146 -2.91 -18.58 0.36
N ARG A 147 -3.39 -17.42 0.80
CA ARG A 147 -4.05 -16.41 -0.03
C ARG A 147 -3.16 -15.19 -0.19
N ILE A 148 -2.93 -14.77 -1.43
CA ILE A 148 -2.39 -13.45 -1.76
C ILE A 148 -3.58 -12.57 -2.08
N VAL A 149 -3.83 -11.56 -1.26
CA VAL A 149 -5.02 -10.70 -1.34
C VAL A 149 -4.64 -9.36 -1.96
N PHE A 150 -5.38 -8.96 -2.99
CA PHE A 150 -5.15 -7.77 -3.81
C PHE A 150 -6.22 -6.71 -3.53
N GLY A 151 -5.90 -5.73 -2.71
CA GLY A 151 -6.74 -4.58 -2.42
C GLY A 151 -6.76 -3.58 -3.57
N THR A 152 -7.85 -2.83 -3.69
CA THR A 152 -8.02 -1.80 -4.74
C THR A 152 -8.36 -0.42 -4.18
N ASN A 153 -8.24 -0.23 -2.87
CA ASN A 153 -8.51 1.03 -2.19
C ASN A 153 -7.76 1.09 -0.84
N GLU A 154 -6.48 0.80 -0.84
CA GLU A 154 -5.63 0.94 0.34
C GLU A 154 -5.31 2.41 0.59
N GLU A 155 -4.74 3.08 -0.42
CA GLU A 155 -4.20 4.44 -0.41
C GLU A 155 -5.22 5.52 0.03
N THR A 156 -6.50 5.22 -0.07
CA THR A 156 -7.58 6.18 0.16
C THR A 156 -8.66 5.68 1.11
N GLY A 157 -8.31 4.80 2.06
CA GLY A 157 -9.14 4.53 3.23
C GLY A 157 -9.55 3.09 3.51
N PHE A 158 -8.88 2.08 2.95
CA PHE A 158 -9.09 0.66 3.25
C PHE A 158 -10.51 0.12 2.99
N GLY A 159 -11.27 0.77 2.09
CA GLY A 159 -12.63 0.34 1.77
C GLY A 159 -12.69 -1.08 1.21
N CYS A 160 -11.65 -1.50 0.49
CA CYS A 160 -11.51 -2.86 -0.03
C CYS A 160 -11.35 -3.89 1.09
N VAL A 161 -10.47 -3.67 2.06
CA VAL A 161 -10.24 -4.60 3.18
C VAL A 161 -11.45 -4.65 4.11
N LYS A 162 -12.08 -3.51 4.41
CA LYS A 162 -13.34 -3.47 5.17
C LYS A 162 -14.41 -4.32 4.50
N HIS A 163 -14.52 -4.25 3.17
CA HIS A 163 -15.45 -5.06 2.40
C HIS A 163 -15.09 -6.56 2.44
N TYR A 164 -13.81 -6.89 2.30
CA TYR A 164 -13.32 -8.27 2.40
C TYR A 164 -13.79 -8.94 3.69
N LEU A 165 -13.63 -8.28 4.83
CA LEU A 165 -14.02 -8.79 6.15
C LEU A 165 -15.55 -8.94 6.34
N THR A 166 -16.37 -8.45 5.41
CA THR A 166 -17.82 -8.75 5.38
C THR A 166 -18.16 -10.03 4.61
N LYS A 167 -17.21 -10.58 3.86
CA LYS A 167 -17.40 -11.74 2.96
C LYS A 167 -16.54 -12.94 3.34
N GLU A 168 -15.37 -12.70 3.90
CA GLU A 168 -14.38 -13.70 4.27
C GLU A 168 -13.97 -13.53 5.73
N ILE A 169 -13.57 -14.60 6.37
CA ILE A 169 -13.00 -14.54 7.73
C ILE A 169 -11.58 -13.93 7.66
N PRO A 170 -11.09 -13.33 8.76
CA PRO A 170 -9.69 -12.90 8.82
C PRO A 170 -8.72 -14.08 8.74
N PRO A 171 -7.48 -13.88 8.27
CA PRO A 171 -6.47 -14.93 8.22
C PRO A 171 -6.09 -15.38 9.64
N THR A 172 -5.69 -16.65 9.76
CA THR A 172 -5.15 -17.18 11.01
C THR A 172 -3.80 -16.54 11.37
N PHE A 173 -3.01 -16.27 10.33
CA PHE A 173 -1.72 -15.60 10.38
C PHE A 173 -1.48 -14.94 9.03
N GLY A 174 -0.73 -13.85 9.01
CA GLY A 174 -0.39 -13.19 7.77
C GLY A 174 0.52 -12.00 7.96
N TRP A 175 0.84 -11.36 6.84
CA TRP A 175 1.60 -10.12 6.81
C TRP A 175 1.15 -9.24 5.65
N THR A 176 1.59 -7.99 5.68
CA THR A 176 1.49 -7.06 4.56
C THR A 176 2.90 -6.72 4.07
N PRO A 177 3.21 -6.89 2.77
CA PRO A 177 4.51 -6.55 2.20
C PRO A 177 4.59 -5.06 1.84
N ASP A 178 4.01 -4.18 2.65
CA ASP A 178 3.83 -2.77 2.35
C ASP A 178 4.73 -1.88 3.20
N CYS A 179 5.96 -2.31 3.40
CA CYS A 179 6.93 -1.62 4.24
C CYS A 179 8.37 -2.02 3.87
N LYS A 180 9.33 -1.54 4.66
CA LYS A 180 10.75 -1.88 4.50
C LYS A 180 11.04 -3.32 4.91
N TRP A 181 11.98 -3.95 4.21
CA TRP A 181 12.48 -5.27 4.52
C TRP A 181 13.61 -5.23 5.56
N PRO A 182 13.85 -6.29 6.36
CA PRO A 182 13.17 -7.60 6.26
C PRO A 182 11.81 -7.66 6.97
N VAL A 183 11.63 -6.98 8.09
CA VAL A 183 10.38 -6.97 8.87
C VAL A 183 10.24 -5.64 9.58
N VAL A 184 9.06 -5.05 9.56
CA VAL A 184 8.63 -3.95 10.42
C VAL A 184 7.72 -4.53 11.50
N TYR A 185 8.10 -4.37 12.75
CA TYR A 185 7.38 -4.93 13.91
C TYR A 185 6.58 -3.88 14.67
N GLY A 186 6.69 -2.61 14.28
CA GLY A 186 5.95 -1.53 14.90
C GLY A 186 5.92 -0.29 14.04
N GLU A 187 4.94 0.55 14.24
CA GLU A 187 4.71 1.78 13.49
C GLU A 187 4.49 2.94 14.43
N ARG A 188 4.81 4.15 13.94
CA ARG A 188 4.45 5.38 14.64
C ARG A 188 2.98 5.71 14.45
N GLY A 189 2.36 6.25 15.47
CA GLY A 189 1.03 6.82 15.37
C GLY A 189 1.00 8.00 14.38
N ARG A 190 -0.13 8.18 13.70
CA ARG A 190 -0.37 9.28 12.76
C ARG A 190 -1.66 9.98 13.10
N LEU A 191 -1.58 11.29 13.28
CA LEU A 191 -2.74 12.15 13.55
C LEU A 191 -2.75 13.30 12.56
N ARG A 192 -3.90 13.52 11.92
CA ARG A 192 -4.15 14.73 11.14
C ARG A 192 -4.86 15.73 12.01
N VAL A 193 -4.33 16.92 12.09
CA VAL A 193 -4.86 18.01 12.90
C VAL A 193 -5.25 19.17 12.00
N ARG A 194 -6.45 19.71 12.21
CA ARG A 194 -6.94 20.91 11.51
C ARG A 194 -7.30 21.99 12.53
N LEU A 195 -6.72 23.16 12.38
CA LEU A 195 -7.10 24.37 13.12
C LEU A 195 -7.83 25.31 12.17
N SER A 196 -9.06 25.69 12.48
CA SER A 196 -9.85 26.61 11.64
C SER A 196 -10.29 27.84 12.42
N VAL A 197 -10.27 28.99 11.75
CA VAL A 197 -10.64 30.30 12.30
C VAL A 197 -11.60 31.03 11.38
N SER A 198 -12.33 32.01 11.92
CA SER A 198 -13.11 32.97 11.13
C SER A 198 -12.17 33.94 10.39
N SER A 199 -12.68 34.57 9.32
CA SER A 199 -11.87 35.43 8.44
C SER A 199 -11.21 36.63 9.14
N ASP A 200 -11.83 37.15 10.22
CA ASP A 200 -11.27 38.21 11.04
C ASP A 200 -10.02 37.79 11.85
N LYS A 201 -9.80 36.48 12.02
CA LYS A 201 -8.66 35.90 12.74
C LYS A 201 -7.60 35.24 11.83
N VAL A 202 -7.73 35.39 10.53
CA VAL A 202 -6.86 34.69 9.57
C VAL A 202 -5.38 35.05 9.72
N SER A 203 -5.05 36.33 10.07
CA SER A 203 -3.67 36.74 10.31
C SER A 203 -3.04 35.97 11.48
N GLY A 204 -3.80 35.74 12.55
CA GLY A 204 -3.34 34.94 13.69
C GLY A 204 -3.10 33.48 13.32
N LEU A 205 -3.91 32.90 12.41
CA LEU A 205 -3.69 31.56 11.90
C LEU A 205 -2.37 31.42 11.13
N TYR A 206 -2.07 32.38 10.26
CA TYR A 206 -0.80 32.41 9.51
C TYR A 206 0.40 32.65 10.43
N THR A 207 0.28 33.53 11.40
CA THR A 207 1.34 33.72 12.41
C THR A 207 1.60 32.44 13.18
N PHE A 208 0.55 31.79 13.69
CA PHE A 208 0.66 30.49 14.38
C PHE A 208 1.34 29.42 13.50
N ALA A 209 0.89 29.27 12.27
CA ALA A 209 1.47 28.27 11.37
C ALA A 209 2.95 28.57 11.10
N ASN A 210 3.31 29.82 10.81
CA ASN A 210 4.69 30.22 10.52
C ASN A 210 5.61 30.03 11.71
N GLU A 211 5.16 30.37 12.90
CA GLU A 211 5.98 30.31 14.11
C GLU A 211 6.04 28.95 14.76
N LYS A 212 4.97 28.13 14.61
CA LYS A 212 4.81 26.89 15.37
C LYS A 212 4.86 25.63 14.52
N LEU A 213 4.45 25.68 13.24
CA LEU A 213 4.37 24.51 12.38
C LEU A 213 5.50 24.47 11.35
N LEU A 214 5.83 25.61 10.75
CA LEU A 214 6.84 25.70 9.67
C LEU A 214 8.28 25.84 10.18
N HIS A 215 8.50 25.67 11.47
CA HIS A 215 9.82 25.78 12.06
C HIS A 215 10.77 24.67 11.56
N THR A 216 12.05 25.00 11.46
CA THR A 216 13.05 24.22 10.71
C THR A 216 13.26 22.76 11.15
N ASN A 217 12.97 22.41 12.39
CA ASN A 217 13.17 21.04 12.87
C ASN A 217 11.91 20.17 12.80
N HIS A 218 10.72 20.74 12.65
CA HIS A 218 9.46 20.00 12.49
C HIS A 218 9.21 18.90 13.56
N ARG A 219 9.65 19.14 14.79
CA ARG A 219 9.61 18.16 15.89
C ARG A 219 8.53 18.47 16.93
N GLY A 220 7.90 19.63 16.82
CA GLY A 220 6.84 20.06 17.72
C GLY A 220 7.33 20.74 19.01
N GLU A 221 8.59 21.16 19.11
CA GLU A 221 9.13 21.89 20.27
C GLU A 221 8.35 23.18 20.50
N GLU A 222 8.04 23.92 19.45
CA GLU A 222 7.31 25.18 19.52
C GLU A 222 5.84 25.02 19.97
N LEU A 223 5.30 23.80 19.86
CA LEU A 223 3.99 23.43 20.38
C LEU A 223 4.04 22.80 21.77
N GLY A 224 5.25 22.56 22.31
CA GLY A 224 5.45 21.87 23.58
C GLY A 224 5.05 20.38 23.54
N ILE A 225 5.09 19.76 22.36
CA ILE A 225 4.68 18.34 22.14
C ILE A 225 5.82 17.47 21.64
N ALA A 226 7.04 17.99 21.58
CA ALA A 226 8.20 17.21 21.16
C ALA A 226 8.39 15.99 22.06
N TYR A 227 8.51 14.83 21.44
CA TYR A 227 8.70 13.56 22.12
C TYR A 227 9.65 12.66 21.33
N GLU A 228 10.51 11.96 22.02
CA GLU A 228 11.42 10.97 21.44
C GLU A 228 11.28 9.63 22.16
N ASP A 229 11.19 8.60 21.36
CA ASP A 229 11.17 7.22 21.82
C ASP A 229 12.40 6.49 21.30
N SER A 230 12.99 5.57 22.12
CA SER A 230 14.20 4.84 21.76
C SER A 230 14.02 3.92 20.53
N ASP A 231 12.83 3.37 20.34
CA ASP A 231 12.54 2.41 19.27
C ASP A 231 11.96 3.09 18.04
N PHE A 232 11.07 4.09 18.23
CA PHE A 232 10.35 4.75 17.16
C PHE A 232 10.91 6.12 16.77
N GLY A 233 11.88 6.63 17.52
CA GLY A 233 12.52 7.91 17.25
C GLY A 233 11.68 9.13 17.60
N MET A 234 11.97 10.25 16.94
CA MET A 234 11.43 11.56 17.25
C MET A 234 10.05 11.80 16.62
N MET A 235 9.18 12.52 17.34
CA MET A 235 7.98 13.16 16.78
C MET A 235 8.32 13.96 15.51
N GLN A 236 7.40 13.96 14.54
CA GLN A 236 7.53 14.75 13.31
C GLN A 236 6.21 15.42 12.96
N LEU A 237 6.30 16.70 12.60
CA LEU A 237 5.23 17.44 11.95
C LEU A 237 5.48 17.45 10.45
N ARG A 238 4.45 17.20 9.63
CA ARG A 238 4.59 17.08 8.17
C ARG A 238 3.39 17.67 7.45
N GLY A 239 3.67 18.25 6.29
CA GLY A 239 2.67 18.55 5.27
C GLY A 239 1.60 19.53 5.73
N GLU A 240 1.91 20.81 5.73
CA GLU A 240 0.96 21.87 6.02
C GLU A 240 0.14 22.18 4.77
N THR A 241 -1.16 22.28 4.94
CA THR A 241 -2.09 22.72 3.90
C THR A 241 -2.95 23.85 4.43
N PHE A 242 -3.02 24.94 3.68
CA PHE A 242 -3.92 26.05 3.96
C PHE A 242 -5.12 26.00 3.02
N GLY A 243 -6.29 26.38 3.53
CA GLY A 243 -7.50 26.42 2.72
C GLY A 243 -8.62 27.20 3.37
N VAL A 244 -9.73 27.27 2.64
CA VAL A 244 -10.99 27.86 3.10
C VAL A 244 -12.09 26.84 2.86
N GLU A 245 -12.89 26.59 3.89
CA GLU A 245 -14.04 25.70 3.85
C GLU A 245 -15.17 26.32 4.67
N ASP A 246 -16.36 26.38 4.13
CA ASP A 246 -17.54 27.00 4.75
C ASP A 246 -17.30 28.41 5.31
N GLY A 247 -16.53 29.23 4.58
CA GLY A 247 -16.16 30.60 4.97
C GLY A 247 -15.17 30.70 6.14
N ARG A 248 -14.57 29.59 6.55
CA ARG A 248 -13.53 29.53 7.58
C ARG A 248 -12.19 29.22 6.95
N HIS A 249 -11.14 29.91 7.39
CA HIS A 249 -9.76 29.63 7.02
C HIS A 249 -9.22 28.52 7.92
N TYR A 250 -8.43 27.61 7.35
CA TYR A 250 -7.79 26.54 8.13
C TYR A 250 -6.33 26.33 7.73
N VAL A 251 -5.57 25.78 8.67
CA VAL A 251 -4.32 25.07 8.45
C VAL A 251 -4.48 23.63 8.91
N GLU A 252 -3.99 22.70 8.12
CA GLU A 252 -4.00 21.28 8.42
C GLU A 252 -2.58 20.73 8.34
N TRP A 253 -2.21 19.87 9.29
CA TRP A 253 -0.91 19.21 9.30
C TRP A 253 -1.02 17.79 9.84
N THR A 254 -0.02 16.96 9.55
CA THR A 254 0.11 15.61 10.04
C THR A 254 1.16 15.53 11.13
N MET A 255 0.82 14.90 12.23
CA MET A 255 1.73 14.54 13.30
C MET A 255 2.04 13.05 13.20
N CYS A 256 3.34 12.70 13.08
CA CYS A 256 3.80 11.31 13.23
C CYS A 256 4.49 11.22 14.60
N TYR A 257 3.87 10.49 15.51
CA TYR A 257 4.34 10.40 16.90
C TYR A 257 4.73 8.95 17.24
N PRO A 258 5.76 8.76 18.08
CA PRO A 258 6.06 7.45 18.63
C PRO A 258 4.84 6.92 19.38
N ALA A 259 4.44 5.68 19.07
CA ALA A 259 3.38 5.03 19.83
C ALA A 259 3.97 4.55 21.18
N SER A 260 3.34 4.92 22.26
CA SER A 260 3.65 4.38 23.60
C SER A 260 2.77 3.19 23.90
#